data_c78065499933851cb52e38e878c514c4
#
_entry.id   c78065499933851cb52e38e878c514c4
#
_cell.length_a   1.000
_cell.length_b   1.000
_cell.length_c   1.000
_cell.angle_alpha   90.00
_cell.angle_beta   90.00
_cell.angle_gamma   90.00
#
_symmetry.space_group_name_H-M   'P 1'
#
loop_
_entity.id
_entity.type
_entity.pdbx_description
1 polymer ?
#
loop_
_entity_poly.entity_id
_entity_poly.type
_entity_poly.pdbx_seq_one_letter_code
_entity_poly.pdbx_strand_id
1 'polypeptide(L)'
;MKSFFKTYWTYFVSFIIPLVIMTGVYLTQGIYWNSDTSPLLGDGFHQYVIFDVALRNILHGNGSLFYTFTSGLGLNFYALSSYYLGSFLSPLVYFFNLSNMPDAVYLTTLLKFGLIGLSTFFSLTRLFKDIPKFLKLALSTSYALMSFTVSQLEIKTWLDVF
;
A
#
# COMPACT_ATOMS: atom_id res chain seq x y z
N MET A 1 12.26 -26.07 -12.60
CA MET A 1 12.51 -24.69 -12.22
C MET A 1 12.52 -23.71 -13.40
N LYS A 2 13.28 -23.94 -14.49
CA LYS A 2 13.31 -23.05 -15.69
C LYS A 2 11.95 -22.86 -16.38
N SER A 3 11.09 -23.88 -16.45
CA SER A 3 9.76 -23.81 -17.07
C SER A 3 8.78 -22.95 -16.25
N PHE A 4 8.80 -23.06 -14.93
CA PHE A 4 7.98 -22.25 -14.03
C PHE A 4 8.30 -20.74 -14.17
N PHE A 5 9.58 -20.39 -14.14
CA PHE A 5 10.04 -19.01 -14.31
C PHE A 5 9.61 -18.44 -15.67
N LYS A 6 9.73 -19.21 -16.76
CA LYS A 6 9.32 -18.78 -18.12
C LYS A 6 7.81 -18.50 -18.23
N THR A 7 6.99 -19.11 -17.40
CA THR A 7 5.53 -18.94 -17.41
C THR A 7 5.08 -17.76 -16.55
N TYR A 8 5.70 -17.56 -15.37
CA TYR A 8 5.21 -16.64 -14.35
C TYR A 8 6.02 -15.34 -14.21
N TRP A 9 7.15 -15.18 -14.93
CA TRP A 9 7.99 -13.99 -14.83
C TRP A 9 7.23 -12.68 -15.12
N THR A 10 6.23 -12.71 -16.02
CA THR A 10 5.43 -11.53 -16.36
C THR A 10 4.55 -11.05 -15.21
N TYR A 11 4.09 -11.95 -14.34
CA TYR A 11 3.37 -11.59 -13.12
C TYR A 11 4.31 -10.89 -12.12
N PHE A 12 5.51 -11.41 -11.97
CA PHE A 12 6.52 -10.77 -11.14
C PHE A 12 6.87 -9.37 -11.67
N VAL A 13 7.07 -9.24 -12.97
CA VAL A 13 7.38 -7.96 -13.62
C VAL A 13 6.22 -6.97 -13.50
N SER A 14 4.96 -7.41 -13.61
CA SER A 14 3.80 -6.54 -13.43
C SER A 14 3.66 -5.99 -12.00
N PHE A 15 4.19 -6.69 -11.00
CA PHE A 15 4.30 -6.19 -9.64
C PHE A 15 5.47 -5.21 -9.48
N ILE A 16 6.64 -5.53 -10.04
CA ILE A 16 7.87 -4.77 -9.81
C ILE A 16 7.87 -3.43 -10.55
N ILE A 17 7.36 -3.36 -11.79
CA ILE A 17 7.43 -2.12 -12.58
C ILE A 17 6.74 -0.93 -11.89
N PRO A 18 5.46 -1.00 -11.47
CA PRO A 18 4.81 0.12 -10.79
C PRO A 18 5.51 0.50 -9.49
N LEU A 19 5.97 -0.49 -8.72
CA LEU A 19 6.69 -0.29 -7.48
C LEU A 19 8.01 0.48 -7.71
N VAL A 20 8.82 0.08 -8.70
CA VAL A 20 10.09 0.74 -9.03
C VAL A 20 9.85 2.17 -9.53
N ILE A 21 8.84 2.38 -10.39
CA ILE A 21 8.52 3.72 -10.88
C ILE A 21 8.10 4.63 -9.72
N MET A 22 7.22 4.18 -8.83
CA MET A 22 6.81 4.98 -7.66
C MET A 22 7.97 5.21 -6.68
N THR A 23 8.85 4.24 -6.50
CA THR A 23 10.10 4.45 -5.74
C THR A 23 10.93 5.56 -6.38
N GLY A 24 11.07 5.56 -7.70
CA GLY A 24 11.76 6.63 -8.43
C GLY A 24 11.10 8.00 -8.23
N VAL A 25 9.77 8.07 -8.29
CA VAL A 25 9.02 9.31 -8.04
C VAL A 25 9.28 9.82 -6.61
N TYR A 26 9.19 8.95 -5.62
CA TYR A 26 9.48 9.31 -4.23
C TYR A 26 10.92 9.80 -4.03
N LEU A 27 11.89 9.14 -4.65
CA LEU A 27 13.30 9.58 -4.60
C LEU A 27 13.50 11.00 -5.14
N THR A 28 12.78 11.40 -6.20
CA THR A 28 12.85 12.77 -6.72
C THR A 28 12.30 13.82 -5.75
N GLN A 29 11.46 13.40 -4.79
CA GLN A 29 10.89 14.24 -3.74
C GLN A 29 11.68 14.16 -2.43
N GLY A 30 12.80 13.43 -2.39
CA GLY A 30 13.58 13.20 -1.17
C GLY A 30 12.96 12.21 -0.20
N ILE A 31 11.95 11.45 -0.64
CA ILE A 31 11.26 10.43 0.16
C ILE A 31 11.92 9.08 -0.10
N TYR A 32 12.55 8.52 0.92
CA TYR A 32 13.17 7.20 0.87
C TYR A 32 13.19 6.60 2.28
N TRP A 33 13.57 5.36 2.38
CA TRP A 33 13.65 4.66 3.65
C TRP A 33 14.53 5.41 4.67
N ASN A 34 13.97 5.67 5.85
CA ASN A 34 14.62 6.39 6.94
C ASN A 34 15.04 7.83 6.56
N SER A 35 14.30 8.48 5.65
CA SER A 35 14.51 9.89 5.33
C SER A 35 13.76 10.82 6.30
N ASP A 36 14.24 12.05 6.44
CA ASP A 36 13.54 13.09 7.22
C ASP A 36 12.24 13.56 6.52
N THR A 37 12.12 13.30 5.22
CA THR A 37 10.92 13.61 4.42
C THR A 37 10.03 12.38 4.35
N SER A 38 8.76 12.52 4.69
CA SER A 38 7.81 11.40 4.70
C SER A 38 6.73 11.53 3.62
N PRO A 39 6.11 10.42 3.17
CA PRO A 39 4.99 10.44 2.24
C PRO A 39 3.67 10.85 2.89
N LEU A 40 3.71 11.31 4.15
CA LEU A 40 2.52 11.63 4.93
C LEU A 40 2.00 13.02 4.55
N LEU A 41 0.89 13.07 3.84
CA LEU A 41 0.18 14.29 3.46
C LEU A 41 -1.27 14.22 3.94
N GLY A 42 -1.89 15.36 4.23
CA GLY A 42 -3.30 15.45 4.56
C GLY A 42 -3.77 14.42 5.59
N ASP A 43 -4.73 13.61 5.23
CA ASP A 43 -5.28 12.54 6.08
C ASP A 43 -4.26 11.44 6.41
N GLY A 44 -3.26 11.24 5.56
CA GLY A 44 -2.14 10.34 5.85
C GLY A 44 -1.42 10.71 7.13
N PHE A 45 -1.19 12.00 7.34
CA PHE A 45 -0.52 12.54 8.54
C PHE A 45 -1.48 12.67 9.73
N HIS A 46 -2.69 13.21 9.52
CA HIS A 46 -3.60 13.54 10.62
C HIS A 46 -4.40 12.33 11.14
N GLN A 47 -4.56 11.29 10.35
CA GLN A 47 -5.45 10.16 10.67
C GLN A 47 -4.73 8.82 10.51
N TYR A 48 -4.31 8.44 9.30
CA TYR A 48 -3.86 7.08 9.02
C TYR A 48 -2.63 6.65 9.82
N VAL A 49 -1.59 7.48 9.92
CA VAL A 49 -0.38 7.12 10.70
C VAL A 49 -0.69 7.00 12.19
N ILE A 50 -1.61 7.82 12.72
CA ILE A 50 -2.01 7.79 14.12
C ILE A 50 -2.74 6.47 14.42
N PHE A 51 -3.62 6.04 13.52
CA PHE A 51 -4.35 4.77 13.67
C PHE A 51 -3.45 3.56 13.42
N ASP A 52 -2.46 3.66 12.54
CA ASP A 52 -1.40 2.65 12.38
C ASP A 52 -0.59 2.47 13.66
N VAL A 53 -0.22 3.57 14.34
CA VAL A 53 0.45 3.54 15.65
C VAL A 53 -0.44 2.87 16.69
N ALA A 54 -1.73 3.20 16.74
CA ALA A 54 -2.67 2.58 17.65
C ALA A 54 -2.81 1.08 17.39
N LEU A 55 -2.95 0.66 16.11
CA LEU A 55 -2.99 -0.75 15.73
C LEU A 55 -1.70 -1.48 16.14
N ARG A 56 -0.55 -0.89 15.84
CA ARG A 56 0.75 -1.45 16.23
C ARG A 56 0.82 -1.69 17.74
N ASN A 57 0.41 -0.71 18.56
CA ASN A 57 0.41 -0.84 20.02
C ASN A 57 -0.53 -1.96 20.49
N ILE A 58 -1.73 -2.07 19.90
CA ILE A 58 -2.68 -3.15 20.18
C ILE A 58 -2.07 -4.51 19.86
N LEU A 59 -1.43 -4.64 18.69
CA LEU A 59 -0.79 -5.88 18.26
C LEU A 59 0.39 -6.30 19.19
N HIS A 60 1.01 -5.34 19.89
CA HIS A 60 2.04 -5.60 20.92
C HIS A 60 1.45 -5.76 22.34
N GLY A 61 0.12 -5.82 22.49
CA GLY A 61 -0.53 -6.00 23.77
C GLY A 61 -0.67 -4.70 24.60
N ASN A 62 -0.36 -3.55 24.03
CA ASN A 62 -0.39 -2.24 24.69
C ASN A 62 -1.64 -1.43 24.30
N GLY A 63 -2.83 -2.03 24.34
CA GLY A 63 -4.07 -1.35 23.99
C GLY A 63 -5.26 -2.30 23.88
N SER A 64 -6.45 -1.74 23.64
CA SER A 64 -7.66 -2.52 23.45
C SER A 64 -8.13 -2.42 22.01
N LEU A 65 -8.50 -3.55 21.41
CA LEU A 65 -9.13 -3.60 20.08
C LEU A 65 -10.52 -2.95 20.09
N PHE A 66 -11.19 -2.93 21.24
CA PHE A 66 -12.58 -2.49 21.33
C PHE A 66 -12.74 -1.01 21.71
N TYR A 67 -11.73 -0.42 22.34
CA TYR A 67 -11.83 0.97 22.79
C TYR A 67 -10.47 1.68 22.78
N THR A 68 -10.46 2.94 22.35
CA THR A 68 -9.28 3.80 22.37
C THR A 68 -9.62 5.19 22.88
N PHE A 69 -8.67 5.79 23.63
CA PHE A 69 -8.72 7.18 24.06
C PHE A 69 -7.91 8.11 23.15
N THR A 70 -7.26 7.58 22.12
CA THR A 70 -6.41 8.39 21.23
C THR A 70 -7.18 9.19 20.18
N SER A 71 -8.51 9.09 20.18
CA SER A 71 -9.37 9.82 19.25
C SER A 71 -10.55 10.43 19.99
N GLY A 72 -10.62 11.76 19.99
CA GLY A 72 -11.65 12.53 20.69
C GLY A 72 -11.73 12.23 22.19
N LEU A 73 -12.93 12.02 22.71
CA LEU A 73 -13.18 11.62 24.10
C LEU A 73 -13.13 10.09 24.30
N GLY A 74 -12.66 9.37 23.30
CA GLY A 74 -12.65 7.92 23.26
C GLY A 74 -13.72 7.37 22.31
N LEU A 75 -13.38 6.30 21.60
CA LEU A 75 -14.29 5.64 20.68
C LEU A 75 -13.98 4.14 20.53
N ASN A 76 -14.90 3.44 19.87
CA ASN A 76 -14.74 2.04 19.52
C ASN A 76 -13.66 1.89 18.45
N PHE A 77 -12.47 1.36 18.82
CA PHE A 77 -11.36 1.18 17.90
C PHE A 77 -11.67 0.15 16.80
N TYR A 78 -12.44 -0.88 17.09
CA TYR A 78 -12.84 -1.88 16.09
C TYR A 78 -13.64 -1.24 14.95
N ALA A 79 -14.60 -0.36 15.27
CA ALA A 79 -15.34 0.38 14.26
C ALA A 79 -14.46 1.32 13.45
N LEU A 80 -13.52 2.01 14.10
CA LEU A 80 -12.52 2.85 13.44
C LEU A 80 -11.59 2.04 12.54
N SER A 81 -11.14 0.89 13.01
CA SER A 81 -10.23 0.01 12.23
C SER A 81 -10.91 -0.54 10.97
N SER A 82 -12.20 -0.76 10.99
CA SER A 82 -12.97 -1.21 9.81
C SER A 82 -12.92 -0.21 8.66
N TYR A 83 -12.84 1.08 8.97
CA TYR A 83 -12.76 2.14 7.96
C TYR A 83 -11.31 2.47 7.56
N TYR A 84 -10.42 2.69 8.55
CA TYR A 84 -9.08 3.21 8.29
C TYR A 84 -8.00 2.12 8.10
N LEU A 85 -8.20 0.95 8.70
CA LEU A 85 -7.20 -0.12 8.78
C LEU A 85 -7.65 -1.42 8.12
N GLY A 86 -8.71 -1.38 7.31
CA GLY A 86 -9.28 -2.54 6.62
C GLY A 86 -8.39 -3.16 5.54
N SER A 87 -7.18 -2.63 5.32
CA SER A 87 -6.20 -3.19 4.39
C SER A 87 -5.58 -4.47 4.94
N PHE A 88 -5.44 -5.48 4.09
CA PHE A 88 -4.70 -6.71 4.45
C PHE A 88 -3.20 -6.47 4.70
N LEU A 89 -2.66 -5.32 4.30
CA LEU A 89 -1.30 -4.88 4.61
C LEU A 89 -1.18 -4.16 5.96
N SER A 90 -2.28 -3.72 6.57
CA SER A 90 -2.25 -3.00 7.85
C SER A 90 -1.51 -3.74 8.97
N PRO A 91 -1.60 -5.10 9.12
CA PRO A 91 -0.84 -5.82 10.14
C PRO A 91 0.69 -5.71 10.01
N LEU A 92 1.22 -5.29 8.85
CA LEU A 92 2.66 -5.09 8.67
C LEU A 92 3.23 -4.03 9.61
N VAL A 93 2.41 -3.12 10.14
CA VAL A 93 2.83 -2.13 11.15
C VAL A 93 3.40 -2.77 12.43
N TYR A 94 3.09 -4.04 12.68
CA TYR A 94 3.66 -4.82 13.78
C TYR A 94 5.19 -4.84 13.78
N PHE A 95 5.80 -4.89 12.61
CA PHE A 95 7.25 -5.03 12.44
C PHE A 95 8.01 -3.70 12.54
N PHE A 96 7.30 -2.58 12.73
CA PHE A 96 7.91 -1.25 12.77
C PHE A 96 7.94 -0.68 14.19
N ASN A 97 8.98 0.10 14.49
CA ASN A 97 9.03 0.90 15.70
C ASN A 97 8.17 2.15 15.55
N LEU A 98 7.79 2.78 16.67
CA LEU A 98 6.97 4.00 16.65
C LEU A 98 7.63 5.14 15.86
N SER A 99 8.97 5.28 15.99
CA SER A 99 9.76 6.28 15.25
C SER A 99 9.77 6.06 13.73
N ASN A 100 9.61 4.82 13.29
CA ASN A 100 9.72 4.43 11.88
C ASN A 100 8.35 4.17 11.24
N MET A 101 7.29 4.70 11.83
CA MET A 101 5.95 4.53 11.29
C MET A 101 5.77 5.19 9.90
N PRO A 102 6.40 6.32 9.57
CA PRO A 102 6.42 6.84 8.21
C PRO A 102 6.99 5.86 7.19
N ASP A 103 8.02 5.07 7.57
CA ASP A 103 8.59 4.02 6.70
C ASP A 103 7.59 2.86 6.48
N ALA A 104 6.77 2.55 7.48
CA ALA A 104 5.70 1.57 7.31
C ALA A 104 4.67 2.03 6.26
N VAL A 105 4.30 3.32 6.30
CA VAL A 105 3.40 3.90 5.29
C VAL A 105 4.07 3.93 3.91
N TYR A 106 5.33 4.32 3.83
CA TYR A 106 6.12 4.28 2.60
C TYR A 106 6.13 2.88 1.97
N LEU A 107 6.50 1.87 2.75
CA LEU A 107 6.57 0.49 2.27
C LEU A 107 5.21 -0.05 1.85
N THR A 108 4.18 0.14 2.68
CA THR A 108 2.84 -0.38 2.38
C THR A 108 2.25 0.29 1.14
N THR A 109 2.51 1.58 0.93
CA THR A 109 2.10 2.29 -0.29
C THR A 109 2.78 1.72 -1.53
N LEU A 110 4.09 1.51 -1.51
CA LEU A 110 4.82 0.91 -2.63
C LEU A 110 4.31 -0.50 -2.95
N LEU A 111 4.07 -1.31 -1.92
CA LEU A 111 3.50 -2.66 -2.09
C LEU A 111 2.13 -2.61 -2.75
N LYS A 112 1.27 -1.65 -2.41
CA LYS A 112 -0.05 -1.47 -3.03
C LYS A 112 0.07 -1.16 -4.52
N PHE A 113 0.94 -0.26 -4.94
CA PHE A 113 1.19 -0.02 -6.36
C PHE A 113 1.60 -1.29 -7.11
N GLY A 114 2.50 -2.08 -6.52
CA GLY A 114 2.88 -3.38 -7.08
C GLY A 114 1.69 -4.35 -7.19
N LEU A 115 0.86 -4.42 -6.15
CA LEU A 115 -0.32 -5.30 -6.12
C LEU A 115 -1.41 -4.86 -7.11
N ILE A 116 -1.62 -3.57 -7.29
CA ILE A 116 -2.53 -3.03 -8.33
C ILE A 116 -2.06 -3.49 -9.72
N GLY A 117 -0.76 -3.34 -10.02
CA GLY A 117 -0.19 -3.81 -11.28
C GLY A 117 -0.34 -5.32 -11.47
N LEU A 118 -0.07 -6.10 -10.42
CA LEU A 118 -0.20 -7.56 -10.44
C LEU A 118 -1.65 -8.01 -10.63
N SER A 119 -2.61 -7.46 -9.87
CA SER A 119 -4.03 -7.83 -9.94
C SER A 119 -4.63 -7.47 -11.29
N THR A 120 -4.29 -6.29 -11.81
CA THR A 120 -4.72 -5.86 -13.15
C THR A 120 -4.14 -6.77 -14.23
N PHE A 121 -2.85 -7.11 -14.17
CA PHE A 121 -2.23 -8.03 -15.11
C PHE A 121 -2.88 -9.43 -15.05
N PHE A 122 -3.16 -9.92 -13.86
CA PHE A 122 -3.86 -11.18 -13.66
C PHE A 122 -5.25 -11.14 -14.30
N SER A 123 -6.03 -10.11 -14.06
CA SER A 123 -7.38 -9.93 -14.61
C SER A 123 -7.36 -9.85 -16.14
N LEU A 124 -6.46 -9.05 -16.72
CA LEU A 124 -6.27 -8.96 -18.15
C LEU A 124 -5.87 -10.31 -18.78
N THR A 125 -5.07 -11.09 -18.07
CA THR A 125 -4.64 -12.42 -18.56
C THR A 125 -5.78 -13.43 -18.55
N ARG A 126 -6.72 -13.30 -17.61
CA ARG A 126 -7.90 -14.19 -17.52
C ARG A 126 -9.00 -13.81 -18.50
N LEU A 127 -9.26 -12.51 -18.63
CA LEU A 127 -10.39 -12.00 -19.41
C LEU A 127 -10.08 -11.87 -20.91
N PHE A 128 -8.85 -11.49 -21.25
CA PHE A 128 -8.46 -11.16 -22.63
C PHE A 128 -7.32 -12.05 -23.10
N LYS A 129 -7.62 -13.22 -23.62
CA LYS A 129 -6.61 -14.23 -24.00
C LYS A 129 -5.79 -13.80 -25.23
N ASP A 130 -6.39 -13.08 -26.16
CA ASP A 130 -5.79 -12.71 -27.45
C ASP A 130 -4.84 -11.52 -27.39
N ILE A 131 -4.85 -10.76 -26.28
CA ILE A 131 -3.95 -9.61 -26.10
C ILE A 131 -2.52 -10.10 -25.80
N PRO A 132 -1.49 -9.57 -26.50
CA PRO A 132 -0.09 -9.89 -26.24
C PRO A 132 0.31 -9.56 -24.77
N LYS A 133 1.19 -10.41 -24.20
CA LYS A 133 1.62 -10.26 -22.80
C LYS A 133 2.24 -8.90 -22.51
N PHE A 134 3.02 -8.36 -23.45
CA PHE A 134 3.66 -7.07 -23.27
C PHE A 134 2.62 -5.92 -23.21
N LEU A 135 1.55 -6.00 -23.99
CA LEU A 135 0.49 -5.00 -23.95
C LEU A 135 -0.31 -5.09 -22.65
N LYS A 136 -0.54 -6.31 -22.13
CA LYS A 136 -1.12 -6.50 -20.78
C LYS A 136 -0.24 -5.87 -19.69
N LEU A 137 1.09 -6.01 -19.80
CA LEU A 137 2.04 -5.37 -18.89
C LEU A 137 1.96 -3.84 -18.98
N ALA A 138 1.95 -3.28 -20.18
CA ALA A 138 1.81 -1.85 -20.36
C ALA A 138 0.50 -1.32 -19.77
N LEU A 139 -0.63 -1.98 -20.07
CA LEU A 139 -1.95 -1.60 -19.55
C LEU A 139 -2.03 -1.71 -18.03
N SER A 140 -1.49 -2.78 -17.44
CA SER A 140 -1.49 -2.97 -15.98
C SER A 140 -0.63 -1.93 -15.27
N THR A 141 0.52 -1.58 -15.85
CA THR A 141 1.38 -0.52 -15.33
C THR A 141 0.69 0.84 -15.45
N SER A 142 0.09 1.14 -16.60
CA SER A 142 -0.64 2.40 -16.81
C SER A 142 -1.82 2.55 -15.85
N TYR A 143 -2.53 1.46 -15.58
CA TYR A 143 -3.63 1.46 -14.62
C TYR A 143 -3.12 1.71 -13.19
N ALA A 144 -2.08 1.02 -12.77
CA ALA A 144 -1.48 1.20 -11.45
C ALA A 144 -0.99 2.64 -11.22
N LEU A 145 -0.44 3.27 -12.26
CA LEU A 145 0.17 4.61 -12.20
C LEU A 145 -0.74 5.71 -12.77
N MET A 146 -2.03 5.44 -12.96
CA MET A 146 -2.93 6.48 -13.46
C MET A 146 -3.04 7.65 -12.46
N SER A 147 -3.31 8.84 -12.96
CA SER A 147 -3.40 10.08 -12.18
C SER A 147 -4.35 9.95 -10.98
N PHE A 148 -5.47 9.25 -11.16
CA PHE A 148 -6.43 9.01 -10.07
C PHE A 148 -5.82 8.19 -8.94
N THR A 149 -5.14 7.07 -9.22
CA THR A 149 -4.47 6.24 -8.21
C THR A 149 -3.42 7.04 -7.43
N VAL A 150 -2.63 7.84 -8.15
CA VAL A 150 -1.60 8.70 -7.52
C VAL A 150 -2.22 9.81 -6.68
N SER A 151 -3.35 10.40 -7.11
CA SER A 151 -4.03 11.45 -6.34
C SER A 151 -4.67 10.95 -5.04
N GLN A 152 -4.93 9.64 -4.91
CA GLN A 152 -5.53 9.03 -3.71
C GLN A 152 -4.50 8.55 -2.68
N LEU A 153 -3.22 8.95 -2.81
CA LEU A 153 -2.15 8.54 -1.87
C LEU A 153 -2.42 8.96 -0.41
N GLU A 154 -3.14 10.06 -0.21
CA GLU A 154 -3.53 10.53 1.14
C GLU A 154 -4.45 9.53 1.85
N ILE A 155 -5.29 8.82 1.09
CA ILE A 155 -6.30 7.90 1.61
C ILE A 155 -5.87 6.48 1.24
N LYS A 156 -4.90 5.96 1.99
CA LYS A 156 -4.23 4.69 1.65
C LYS A 156 -5.18 3.49 1.50
N THR A 157 -6.35 3.49 2.15
CA THR A 157 -7.34 2.41 2.02
C THR A 157 -8.02 2.40 0.65
N TRP A 158 -8.07 3.52 -0.05
CA TRP A 158 -8.63 3.56 -1.39
C TRP A 158 -7.74 2.83 -2.41
N LEU A 159 -6.44 2.73 -2.14
CA LEU A 159 -5.53 1.94 -2.97
C LEU A 159 -5.81 0.42 -2.91
N ASP A 160 -6.60 -0.05 -1.96
CA ASP A 160 -6.98 -1.46 -1.86
C ASP A 160 -8.15 -1.83 -2.80
N VAL A 161 -8.81 -0.82 -3.38
CA VAL A 161 -9.98 -1.00 -4.26
C VAL A 161 -9.54 -1.19 -5.72
N PHE A 162 -8.34 -0.74 -6.10
CA PHE A 162 -7.78 -0.88 -7.43
C PHE A 162 -7.02 -2.17 -7.59
#